data_471b18f628b32933d822fba5b2765848
#
_entry.id   471b18f628b32933d822fba5b2765848
#
_cell.length_a   1.000
_cell.length_b   1.000
_cell.length_c   1.000
_cell.angle_alpha   90.00
_cell.angle_beta   90.00
_cell.angle_gamma   90.00
#
_symmetry.space_group_name_H-M   'P 1'
#
loop_
_entity.id
_entity.type
_entity.pdbx_description
1 polymer ?
#
loop_
_entity_poly.entity_id
_entity_poly.type
_entity_poly.pdbx_seq_one_letter_code
_entity_poly.pdbx_strand_id
1 'polypeptide(L)'
;EYTPTYGRELPRGEILAYPSAEAATAADGGDNRYFTRLTEWNLKDNVFSTPFTVPFAWANRQVLFHLGWASGDYEVRVNGLPVACNADGNNPAEINITKQAKEGRNMLEVILAQPSSVTPLESWKEAPAPSIGGAWLMSQPTLRVRDVVTRTRMGEDGNATAEIAVAVKSEALNPRTSRIHYQLLTPTGENAAAGQKDVTLDMRREDTLRFLARI
;
A
#
# COMPACT_ATOMS: atom_id res chain seq x y z
N GLU A 1 14.99 -23.30 10.16
CA GLU A 1 14.73 -23.18 8.71
C GLU A 1 14.51 -21.71 8.39
N TYR A 2 15.15 -21.19 7.35
CA TYR A 2 15.02 -19.78 6.96
C TYR A 2 13.68 -19.58 6.23
N THR A 3 12.85 -18.65 6.72
CA THR A 3 11.59 -18.29 6.06
C THR A 3 11.88 -17.40 4.86
N PRO A 4 11.58 -17.83 3.62
CA PRO A 4 11.80 -16.99 2.46
C PRO A 4 10.86 -15.78 2.47
N THR A 5 11.36 -14.62 2.07
CA THR A 5 10.53 -13.44 1.88
C THR A 5 10.28 -13.21 0.40
N TYR A 6 9.00 -13.21 -0.02
CA TYR A 6 8.59 -12.91 -1.38
C TYR A 6 7.19 -12.31 -1.41
N GLY A 7 6.82 -11.69 -2.54
CA GLY A 7 5.46 -11.19 -2.79
C GLY A 7 5.05 -9.98 -1.96
N ARG A 8 5.94 -9.43 -1.14
CA ARG A 8 5.67 -8.22 -0.36
C ARG A 8 6.48 -7.03 -0.85
N GLU A 9 5.91 -5.86 -0.67
CA GLU A 9 6.61 -4.58 -0.76
C GLU A 9 6.49 -3.85 0.58
N LEU A 10 7.49 -3.03 0.92
CA LEU A 10 7.35 -2.10 2.04
C LEU A 10 6.48 -0.95 1.58
N PRO A 11 5.38 -0.62 2.29
CA PRO A 11 4.60 0.56 1.98
C PRO A 11 5.46 1.81 2.23
N ARG A 12 5.40 2.76 1.31
CA ARG A 12 6.12 4.04 1.42
C ARG A 12 5.23 5.14 1.97
N GLY A 13 3.92 5.05 1.74
CA GLY A 13 2.90 5.96 2.22
C GLY A 13 1.51 5.39 1.98
N GLU A 14 0.53 5.83 2.77
CA GLU A 14 -0.87 5.48 2.58
C GLU A 14 -1.47 6.39 1.50
N ILE A 15 -1.43 5.94 0.24
CA ILE A 15 -1.97 6.69 -0.89
C ILE A 15 -3.26 6.02 -1.35
N LEU A 16 -4.38 6.65 -1.04
CA LEU A 16 -5.70 6.21 -1.47
C LEU A 16 -6.10 6.92 -2.76
N ALA A 17 -6.66 6.16 -3.70
CA ALA A 17 -7.18 6.72 -4.93
C ALA A 17 -8.63 7.19 -4.74
N TYR A 18 -8.91 8.43 -5.14
CA TYR A 18 -10.25 9.02 -5.14
C TYR A 18 -10.69 9.37 -6.56
N PRO A 19 -11.99 9.42 -6.83
CA PRO A 19 -12.51 9.71 -8.17
C PRO A 19 -12.31 11.17 -8.61
N SER A 20 -12.14 12.09 -7.67
CA SER A 20 -11.91 13.51 -7.95
C SER A 20 -11.12 14.18 -6.82
N ALA A 21 -10.61 15.38 -7.08
CA ALA A 21 -9.88 16.19 -6.10
C ALA A 21 -10.80 16.61 -4.93
N GLU A 22 -12.06 16.93 -5.22
CA GLU A 22 -13.06 17.31 -4.21
C GLU A 22 -13.33 16.13 -3.27
N ALA A 23 -13.48 14.92 -3.83
CA ALA A 23 -13.65 13.71 -3.04
C ALA A 23 -12.42 13.41 -2.16
N ALA A 24 -11.22 13.64 -2.68
CA ALA A 24 -9.97 13.47 -1.92
C ALA A 24 -9.87 14.49 -0.77
N THR A 25 -10.28 15.74 -0.99
CA THR A 25 -10.23 16.80 0.03
C THR A 25 -11.31 16.60 1.11
N ALA A 26 -12.47 16.10 0.73
CA ALA A 26 -13.60 15.87 1.65
C ALA A 26 -13.45 14.57 2.45
N ALA A 27 -12.57 13.67 2.03
CA ALA A 27 -12.48 12.34 2.62
C ALA A 27 -11.78 12.34 3.97
N ASP A 28 -12.46 11.79 4.95
CA ASP A 28 -11.90 11.47 6.27
C ASP A 28 -11.17 10.10 6.33
N GLY A 29 -10.95 9.48 5.16
CA GLY A 29 -10.37 8.14 5.01
C GLY A 29 -11.34 6.99 5.26
N GLY A 30 -12.54 7.24 5.78
CA GLY A 30 -13.52 6.20 6.15
C GLY A 30 -14.45 5.75 5.03
N ASP A 31 -14.81 6.63 4.12
CA ASP A 31 -15.80 6.35 3.05
C ASP A 31 -15.15 6.35 1.66
N ASN A 32 -14.23 5.42 1.45
CA ASN A 32 -13.60 5.26 0.15
C ASN A 32 -14.00 3.90 -0.47
N ARG A 33 -14.73 3.92 -1.60
CA ARG A 33 -15.15 2.71 -2.32
C ARG A 33 -13.98 1.82 -2.79
N TYR A 34 -12.77 2.30 -2.74
CA TYR A 34 -11.56 1.57 -3.11
C TYR A 34 -10.75 1.08 -1.90
N PHE A 35 -11.34 1.16 -0.71
CA PHE A 35 -10.69 0.80 0.55
C PHE A 35 -11.65 -0.01 1.42
N THR A 36 -11.15 -1.05 2.08
CA THR A 36 -11.93 -1.88 3.02
C THR A 36 -11.04 -2.33 4.16
N ARG A 37 -11.38 -1.98 5.39
CA ARG A 37 -10.72 -2.52 6.58
C ARG A 37 -11.13 -3.95 6.81
N LEU A 38 -10.19 -4.78 7.24
CA LEU A 38 -10.41 -6.17 7.64
C LEU A 38 -10.32 -6.26 9.16
N THR A 39 -11.47 -6.24 9.82
CA THR A 39 -11.57 -6.18 11.29
C THR A 39 -12.00 -7.50 11.91
N GLU A 40 -12.62 -8.39 11.14
CA GLU A 40 -13.15 -9.65 11.62
C GLU A 40 -12.29 -10.81 11.12
N TRP A 41 -11.61 -11.47 12.05
CA TRP A 41 -10.74 -12.59 11.77
C TRP A 41 -11.13 -13.80 12.60
N ASN A 42 -11.14 -14.95 11.98
CA ASN A 42 -11.23 -16.24 12.65
C ASN A 42 -9.82 -16.80 12.84
N LEU A 43 -9.44 -17.07 14.10
CA LEU A 43 -8.15 -17.67 14.42
C LEU A 43 -8.33 -19.15 14.74
N LYS A 44 -7.62 -19.99 14.02
CA LYS A 44 -7.51 -21.41 14.29
C LYS A 44 -6.11 -21.92 13.94
N ASP A 45 -5.44 -22.59 14.87
CA ASP A 45 -4.12 -23.20 14.66
C ASP A 45 -3.08 -22.27 14.01
N ASN A 46 -2.94 -21.03 14.52
CA ASN A 46 -2.08 -19.98 13.98
C ASN A 46 -2.49 -19.46 12.59
N VAL A 47 -3.66 -19.79 12.09
CA VAL A 47 -4.21 -19.28 10.83
C VAL A 47 -5.28 -18.24 11.13
N PHE A 48 -5.02 -17.01 10.74
CA PHE A 48 -6.02 -15.95 10.68
C PHE A 48 -6.72 -16.01 9.33
N SER A 49 -8.03 -16.19 9.31
CA SER A 49 -8.81 -16.22 8.08
C SER A 49 -9.96 -15.23 8.11
N THR A 50 -10.21 -14.58 6.98
CA THR A 50 -11.34 -13.66 6.80
C THR A 50 -11.89 -13.73 5.39
N PRO A 51 -13.22 -13.76 5.20
CA PRO A 51 -13.81 -13.57 3.89
C PRO A 51 -13.73 -12.10 3.48
N PHE A 52 -13.53 -11.85 2.19
CA PHE A 52 -13.61 -10.51 1.63
C PHE A 52 -14.29 -10.54 0.25
N THR A 53 -14.78 -9.38 -0.16
CA THR A 53 -15.43 -9.22 -1.46
C THR A 53 -14.67 -8.23 -2.32
N VAL A 54 -14.37 -8.63 -3.56
CA VAL A 54 -13.87 -7.73 -4.60
C VAL A 54 -15.08 -7.26 -5.42
N PRO A 55 -15.48 -5.99 -5.28
CA PRO A 55 -16.64 -5.47 -6.03
C PRO A 55 -16.29 -5.28 -7.50
N PHE A 56 -17.29 -5.32 -8.38
CA PHE A 56 -17.13 -5.06 -9.81
C PHE A 56 -16.42 -3.72 -10.11
N ALA A 57 -16.60 -2.72 -9.26
CA ALA A 57 -15.91 -1.42 -9.38
C ALA A 57 -14.38 -1.52 -9.30
N TRP A 58 -13.85 -2.66 -8.84
CA TRP A 58 -12.40 -2.92 -8.79
C TRP A 58 -11.89 -3.69 -10.03
N ALA A 59 -12.75 -3.98 -11.01
CA ALA A 59 -12.35 -4.63 -12.25
C ALA A 59 -11.25 -3.84 -12.97
N ASN A 60 -10.27 -4.55 -13.55
CA ASN A 60 -9.11 -3.98 -14.25
C ASN A 60 -8.21 -3.08 -13.38
N ARG A 61 -8.31 -3.18 -12.07
CA ARG A 61 -7.47 -2.48 -11.10
C ARG A 61 -6.58 -3.47 -10.36
N GLN A 62 -5.60 -2.96 -9.64
CA GLN A 62 -4.82 -3.76 -8.72
C GLN A 62 -5.56 -3.89 -7.39
N VAL A 63 -5.52 -5.07 -6.78
CA VAL A 63 -6.03 -5.33 -5.43
C VAL A 63 -4.82 -5.58 -4.54
N LEU A 64 -4.65 -4.73 -3.54
CA LEU A 64 -3.52 -4.77 -2.62
C LEU A 64 -4.04 -5.09 -1.21
N PHE A 65 -3.40 -6.04 -0.57
CA PHE A 65 -3.58 -6.34 0.84
C PHE A 65 -2.47 -5.68 1.64
N HIS A 66 -2.83 -4.91 2.63
CA HIS A 66 -1.91 -4.33 3.60
C HIS A 66 -2.05 -5.06 4.93
N LEU A 67 -0.93 -5.43 5.53
CA LEU A 67 -0.84 -5.93 6.89
C LEU A 67 0.16 -5.07 7.66
N GLY A 68 -0.29 -4.40 8.71
CA GLY A 68 0.54 -3.49 9.49
C GLY A 68 1.60 -4.22 10.29
N TRP A 69 1.26 -5.36 10.89
CA TRP A 69 2.18 -6.19 11.66
C TRP A 69 1.60 -7.58 11.92
N ALA A 70 2.47 -8.51 12.25
CA ALA A 70 2.16 -9.85 12.74
C ALA A 70 3.13 -10.23 13.86
N SER A 71 2.71 -11.12 14.78
CA SER A 71 3.53 -11.56 15.91
C SER A 71 4.69 -12.51 15.56
N GLY A 72 4.94 -12.74 14.28
CA GLY A 72 6.02 -13.59 13.77
C GLY A 72 6.05 -13.60 12.25
N ASP A 73 6.90 -14.45 11.72
CA ASP A 73 6.96 -14.75 10.28
C ASP A 73 5.60 -15.27 9.81
N TYR A 74 5.23 -14.98 8.58
CA TYR A 74 3.93 -15.39 8.06
C TYR A 74 3.91 -15.67 6.56
N GLU A 75 2.98 -16.52 6.15
CA GLU A 75 2.57 -16.74 4.77
C GLU A 75 1.17 -16.15 4.56
N VAL A 76 0.92 -15.56 3.39
CA VAL A 76 -0.39 -15.08 2.97
C VAL A 76 -0.92 -15.94 1.85
N ARG A 77 -2.16 -16.39 1.99
CA ARG A 77 -2.90 -17.12 0.94
C ARG A 77 -4.19 -16.40 0.58
N VAL A 78 -4.54 -16.49 -0.67
CA VAL A 78 -5.84 -16.05 -1.19
C VAL A 78 -6.48 -17.21 -1.94
N ASN A 79 -7.68 -17.60 -1.53
CA ASN A 79 -8.42 -18.74 -2.07
C ASN A 79 -7.59 -20.05 -2.03
N GLY A 80 -6.79 -20.23 -0.97
CA GLY A 80 -5.91 -21.37 -0.78
C GLY A 80 -4.59 -21.32 -1.57
N LEU A 81 -4.38 -20.30 -2.41
CA LEU A 81 -3.15 -20.14 -3.20
C LEU A 81 -2.16 -19.23 -2.47
N PRO A 82 -0.87 -19.62 -2.35
CA PRO A 82 0.15 -18.79 -1.73
C PRO A 82 0.41 -17.53 -2.58
N VAL A 83 0.53 -16.39 -1.92
CA VAL A 83 0.76 -15.08 -2.56
C VAL A 83 2.04 -14.46 -2.09
N ALA A 84 2.30 -14.49 -0.80
CA ALA A 84 3.46 -13.88 -0.18
C ALA A 84 3.93 -14.66 1.04
N CYS A 85 5.20 -14.51 1.35
CA CYS A 85 5.80 -14.96 2.59
C CYS A 85 6.69 -13.86 3.14
N ASN A 86 6.65 -13.62 4.44
CA ASN A 86 7.40 -12.56 5.08
C ASN A 86 8.07 -13.04 6.36
N ALA A 87 9.40 -12.93 6.40
CA ALA A 87 10.24 -13.23 7.56
C ALA A 87 10.40 -12.03 8.53
N ASP A 88 9.60 -10.99 8.36
CA ASP A 88 9.64 -9.78 9.18
C ASP A 88 8.21 -9.31 9.49
N GLY A 89 7.61 -9.95 10.50
CA GLY A 89 6.25 -9.63 10.91
C GLY A 89 6.09 -8.27 11.59
N ASN A 90 7.16 -7.68 12.12
CA ASN A 90 7.10 -6.42 12.87
C ASN A 90 6.92 -5.20 11.96
N ASN A 91 7.28 -5.32 10.68
CA ASN A 91 7.16 -4.25 9.71
C ASN A 91 5.94 -4.42 8.82
N PRO A 92 5.31 -3.30 8.41
CA PRO A 92 4.16 -3.37 7.52
C PRO A 92 4.52 -3.95 6.16
N ALA A 93 3.57 -4.62 5.54
CA ALA A 93 3.71 -5.22 4.22
C ALA A 93 2.54 -4.83 3.33
N GLU A 94 2.83 -4.51 2.07
CA GLU A 94 1.86 -4.38 1.00
C GLU A 94 2.03 -5.55 0.04
N ILE A 95 0.96 -6.27 -0.23
CA ILE A 95 0.97 -7.52 -0.98
C ILE A 95 -0.04 -7.41 -2.13
N ASN A 96 0.44 -7.56 -3.35
CA ASN A 96 -0.42 -7.55 -4.54
C ASN A 96 -1.11 -8.90 -4.70
N ILE A 97 -2.41 -8.94 -4.44
CA ILE A 97 -3.23 -10.14 -4.51
C ILE A 97 -4.09 -10.22 -5.78
N THR A 98 -3.90 -9.32 -6.73
CA THR A 98 -4.73 -9.18 -7.93
C THR A 98 -4.91 -10.49 -8.71
N LYS A 99 -3.84 -11.28 -8.80
CA LYS A 99 -3.88 -12.53 -9.59
C LYS A 99 -4.71 -13.63 -8.94
N GLN A 100 -4.78 -13.68 -7.61
CA GLN A 100 -5.45 -14.72 -6.85
C GLN A 100 -6.84 -14.30 -6.40
N ALA A 101 -7.08 -13.01 -6.27
CA ALA A 101 -8.40 -12.46 -6.00
C ALA A 101 -9.28 -12.49 -7.26
N LYS A 102 -10.52 -12.88 -7.10
CA LYS A 102 -11.54 -12.87 -8.16
C LYS A 102 -12.69 -11.95 -7.78
N GLU A 103 -13.46 -11.51 -8.75
CA GLU A 103 -14.67 -10.76 -8.50
C GLU A 103 -15.61 -11.55 -7.57
N GLY A 104 -16.26 -10.87 -6.66
CA GLY A 104 -17.13 -11.45 -5.66
C GLY A 104 -16.37 -11.97 -4.45
N ARG A 105 -16.84 -13.04 -3.85
CA ARG A 105 -16.34 -13.55 -2.56
C ARG A 105 -15.01 -14.28 -2.71
N ASN A 106 -14.10 -13.95 -1.82
CA ASN A 106 -12.77 -14.56 -1.66
C ASN A 106 -12.52 -14.90 -0.20
N MET A 107 -11.48 -15.70 0.05
CA MET A 107 -10.94 -16.01 1.37
C MET A 107 -9.49 -15.56 1.44
N LEU A 108 -9.14 -14.80 2.47
CA LEU A 108 -7.78 -14.38 2.80
C LEU A 108 -7.33 -15.12 4.05
N GLU A 109 -6.12 -15.64 4.02
CA GLU A 109 -5.50 -16.32 5.15
C GLU A 109 -4.11 -15.72 5.42
N VAL A 110 -3.81 -15.47 6.69
CA VAL A 110 -2.48 -15.13 7.20
C VAL A 110 -2.07 -16.26 8.14
N ILE A 111 -1.07 -17.02 7.75
CA ILE A 111 -0.59 -18.21 8.45
C ILE A 111 0.70 -17.85 9.16
N LEU A 112 0.67 -17.75 10.49
CA LEU A 112 1.86 -17.46 11.28
C LEU A 112 2.73 -18.70 11.35
N ALA A 113 4.03 -18.53 11.13
CA ALA A 113 5.00 -19.58 11.37
C ALA A 113 4.98 -19.98 12.85
N GLN A 114 5.19 -21.28 13.11
CA GLN A 114 5.39 -21.73 14.48
C GLN A 114 6.66 -21.06 15.03
N PRO A 115 6.62 -20.53 16.25
CA PRO A 115 7.80 -19.93 16.86
C PRO A 115 8.95 -20.93 16.82
N SER A 116 10.08 -20.54 16.25
CA SER A 116 11.29 -21.35 16.35
C SER A 116 11.68 -21.45 17.82
N SER A 117 12.01 -22.65 18.27
CA SER A 117 12.46 -22.91 19.64
C SER A 117 13.79 -22.24 19.99
N VAL A 118 14.41 -21.54 19.04
CA VAL A 118 15.71 -20.90 19.18
C VAL A 118 15.70 -19.51 18.55
N THR A 119 15.32 -18.52 19.33
CA THR A 119 15.70 -17.12 19.07
C THR A 119 16.84 -16.78 20.03
N PRO A 120 18.10 -16.68 19.55
CA PRO A 120 19.28 -16.60 20.44
C PRO A 120 19.27 -15.39 21.38
N LEU A 121 18.58 -14.31 21.02
CA LEU A 121 18.51 -13.08 21.82
C LEU A 121 17.23 -12.99 22.67
N GLU A 122 16.24 -13.82 22.42
CA GLU A 122 14.91 -13.74 23.07
C GLU A 122 14.49 -15.08 23.71
N SER A 123 15.42 -16.01 23.87
CA SER A 123 15.19 -17.36 24.41
C SER A 123 14.64 -17.40 25.84
N TRP A 124 14.62 -16.28 26.51
CA TRP A 124 14.06 -16.11 27.87
C TRP A 124 12.62 -15.59 27.90
N LYS A 125 12.05 -15.22 26.75
CA LYS A 125 10.66 -14.78 26.64
C LYS A 125 9.77 -15.92 26.14
N GLU A 126 8.57 -16.02 26.70
CA GLU A 126 7.54 -16.84 26.09
C GLU A 126 7.21 -16.31 24.70
N ALA A 127 6.95 -17.22 23.77
CA ALA A 127 6.51 -16.86 22.43
C ALA A 127 5.21 -16.03 22.53
N PRO A 128 5.10 -14.90 21.84
CA PRO A 128 3.90 -14.10 21.88
C PRO A 128 2.70 -14.90 21.35
N ALA A 129 1.52 -14.65 21.93
CA ALA A 129 0.30 -15.23 21.39
C ALA A 129 0.11 -14.80 19.92
N PRO A 130 -0.41 -15.69 19.06
CA PRO A 130 -0.69 -15.36 17.66
C PRO A 130 -1.54 -14.09 17.55
N SER A 131 -1.03 -13.10 16.84
CA SER A 131 -1.73 -11.81 16.65
C SER A 131 -1.29 -11.11 15.37
N ILE A 132 -2.22 -10.36 14.78
CA ILE A 132 -2.01 -9.53 13.59
C ILE A 132 -2.74 -8.20 13.77
N GLY A 133 -2.33 -7.17 13.06
CA GLY A 133 -3.02 -5.88 13.12
C GLY A 133 -2.77 -4.97 11.93
N GLY A 134 -3.60 -3.92 11.81
CA GLY A 134 -3.50 -2.97 10.72
C GLY A 134 -3.79 -3.59 9.35
N ALA A 135 -4.86 -4.40 9.24
CA ALA A 135 -5.19 -5.12 8.02
C ALA A 135 -6.26 -4.40 7.20
N TRP A 136 -6.00 -4.20 5.91
CA TRP A 136 -6.98 -3.66 4.96
C TRP A 136 -6.70 -4.08 3.51
N LEU A 137 -7.72 -3.93 2.69
CA LEU A 137 -7.64 -4.05 1.24
C LEU A 137 -7.79 -2.67 0.61
N MET A 138 -7.05 -2.43 -0.44
CA MET A 138 -7.22 -1.27 -1.29
C MET A 138 -7.14 -1.64 -2.76
N SER A 139 -7.91 -0.92 -3.58
CA SER A 139 -7.85 -1.06 -5.03
C SER A 139 -7.22 0.18 -5.64
N GLN A 140 -6.23 -0.02 -6.48
CA GLN A 140 -5.52 1.06 -7.15
C GLN A 140 -5.49 0.86 -8.67
N PRO A 141 -5.40 1.95 -9.47
CA PRO A 141 -5.21 1.84 -10.91
C PRO A 141 -3.94 1.04 -11.24
N THR A 142 -3.92 0.45 -12.43
CA THR A 142 -2.75 -0.27 -12.94
C THR A 142 -1.53 0.65 -13.09
N LEU A 143 -1.74 1.90 -13.46
CA LEU A 143 -0.76 2.97 -13.38
C LEU A 143 -1.15 3.87 -12.21
N ARG A 144 -0.32 3.95 -11.18
CA ARG A 144 -0.66 4.62 -9.92
C ARG A 144 0.48 5.45 -9.36
N VAL A 145 0.13 6.47 -8.59
CA VAL A 145 1.06 7.12 -7.68
C VAL A 145 1.32 6.15 -6.53
N ARG A 146 2.59 5.86 -6.29
CA ARG A 146 3.01 4.95 -5.21
C ARG A 146 3.49 5.70 -3.98
N ASP A 147 4.10 6.88 -4.19
CA ASP A 147 4.65 7.69 -3.11
C ASP A 147 4.71 9.15 -3.50
N VAL A 148 4.59 10.03 -2.51
CA VAL A 148 4.78 11.47 -2.66
C VAL A 148 5.66 11.96 -1.52
N VAL A 149 6.84 12.48 -1.86
CA VAL A 149 7.76 13.06 -0.89
C VAL A 149 7.89 14.55 -1.17
N THR A 150 7.58 15.38 -0.18
CA THR A 150 7.74 16.82 -0.27
C THR A 150 8.87 17.28 0.64
N ARG A 151 9.77 18.10 0.09
CA ARG A 151 10.85 18.76 0.83
C ARG A 151 10.76 20.25 0.62
N THR A 152 10.66 21.01 1.70
CA THR A 152 10.63 22.48 1.66
C THR A 152 11.95 23.06 2.13
N ARG A 153 12.34 24.18 1.52
CA ARG A 153 13.52 24.97 1.91
C ARG A 153 13.14 26.45 1.90
N MET A 154 13.56 27.15 2.94
CA MET A 154 13.50 28.62 2.98
C MET A 154 14.81 29.18 2.43
N GLY A 155 14.72 30.13 1.51
CA GLY A 155 15.86 30.91 1.04
C GLY A 155 16.19 32.07 2.01
N GLU A 156 17.39 32.61 1.90
CA GLU A 156 17.84 33.77 2.69
C GLU A 156 17.03 35.02 2.34
N ASP A 157 16.43 35.04 1.16
CA ASP A 157 15.54 36.11 0.65
C ASP A 157 14.10 36.01 1.18
N GLY A 158 13.81 35.01 2.04
CA GLY A 158 12.48 34.77 2.60
C GLY A 158 11.54 34.01 1.68
N ASN A 159 11.94 33.68 0.44
CA ASN A 159 11.16 32.86 -0.46
C ASN A 159 11.29 31.39 -0.08
N ALA A 160 10.20 30.64 -0.23
CA ALA A 160 10.20 29.20 -0.02
C ALA A 160 10.22 28.45 -1.35
N THR A 161 10.88 27.28 -1.34
CA THR A 161 10.80 26.33 -2.44
C THR A 161 10.34 24.98 -1.92
N ALA A 162 9.44 24.32 -2.65
CA ALA A 162 9.02 22.95 -2.38
C ALA A 162 9.45 22.05 -3.55
N GLU A 163 10.27 21.05 -3.25
CA GLU A 163 10.53 19.94 -4.16
C GLU A 163 9.50 18.84 -3.88
N ILE A 164 8.73 18.45 -4.89
CA ILE A 164 7.70 17.42 -4.82
C ILE A 164 8.17 16.25 -5.69
N ALA A 165 8.52 15.13 -5.09
CA ALA A 165 8.91 13.90 -5.77
C ALA A 165 7.73 12.93 -5.76
N VAL A 166 7.25 12.54 -6.94
CA VAL A 166 6.10 11.64 -7.13
C VAL A 166 6.60 10.36 -7.75
N ALA A 167 6.60 9.27 -6.99
CA ALA A 167 6.89 7.94 -7.50
C ALA A 167 5.63 7.38 -8.17
N VAL A 168 5.77 6.97 -9.42
CA VAL A 168 4.70 6.40 -10.24
C VAL A 168 5.07 4.99 -10.63
N LYS A 169 4.17 4.03 -10.39
CA LYS A 169 4.38 2.60 -10.67
C LYS A 169 3.36 2.10 -11.67
N SER A 170 3.82 1.32 -12.65
CA SER A 170 2.99 0.61 -13.62
C SER A 170 3.03 -0.90 -13.36
N GLU A 171 1.85 -1.51 -13.29
CA GLU A 171 1.65 -2.96 -13.33
C GLU A 171 1.12 -3.41 -14.70
N ALA A 172 1.06 -2.50 -15.67
CA ALA A 172 0.57 -2.80 -17.01
C ALA A 172 1.50 -3.76 -17.74
N LEU A 173 0.95 -4.50 -18.70
CA LEU A 173 1.69 -5.39 -19.59
C LEU A 173 2.21 -4.68 -20.85
N ASN A 174 1.82 -3.43 -21.05
CA ASN A 174 2.21 -2.58 -22.16
C ASN A 174 2.64 -1.20 -21.64
N PRO A 175 3.44 -0.43 -22.37
CA PRO A 175 3.75 0.94 -22.02
C PRO A 175 2.48 1.77 -21.79
N ARG A 176 2.49 2.59 -20.75
CA ARG A 176 1.38 3.49 -20.39
C ARG A 176 1.88 4.91 -20.23
N THR A 177 1.17 5.82 -20.86
CA THR A 177 1.41 7.27 -20.69
C THR A 177 0.31 7.86 -19.84
N SER A 178 0.70 8.72 -18.92
CA SER A 178 -0.22 9.51 -18.10
C SER A 178 0.36 10.89 -17.85
N ARG A 179 -0.49 11.81 -17.42
CA ARG A 179 -0.10 13.15 -17.01
C ARG A 179 -0.32 13.29 -15.50
N ILE A 180 0.74 13.66 -14.81
CA ILE A 180 0.69 13.93 -13.37
C ILE A 180 0.57 15.43 -13.17
N HIS A 181 -0.45 15.86 -12.43
CA HIS A 181 -0.68 17.22 -12.01
C HIS A 181 -0.48 17.33 -10.50
N TYR A 182 0.07 18.43 -10.05
CA TYR A 182 0.03 18.80 -8.64
C TYR A 182 -0.57 20.21 -8.48
N GLN A 183 -1.20 20.41 -7.35
CA GLN A 183 -1.59 21.72 -6.83
C GLN A 183 -1.09 21.85 -5.40
N LEU A 184 -0.49 23.00 -5.09
CA LEU A 184 -0.14 23.39 -3.74
C LEU A 184 -1.13 24.46 -3.30
N LEU A 185 -1.87 24.15 -2.25
CA LEU A 185 -2.91 25.05 -1.74
C LEU A 185 -2.43 25.75 -0.48
N THR A 186 -2.84 27.01 -0.32
CA THR A 186 -2.71 27.72 0.94
C THR A 186 -3.67 27.13 1.99
N PRO A 187 -3.50 27.44 3.28
CA PRO A 187 -4.46 27.04 4.31
C PRO A 187 -5.90 27.56 4.06
N THR A 188 -6.05 28.60 3.26
CA THR A 188 -7.35 29.15 2.85
C THR A 188 -7.93 28.48 1.60
N GLY A 189 -7.20 27.51 1.00
CA GLY A 189 -7.64 26.77 -0.18
C GLY A 189 -7.33 27.44 -1.51
N GLU A 190 -6.59 28.54 -1.52
CA GLU A 190 -6.15 29.22 -2.74
C GLU A 190 -4.96 28.49 -3.37
N ASN A 191 -4.82 28.54 -4.70
CA ASN A 191 -3.73 27.91 -5.41
C ASN A 191 -2.43 28.72 -5.25
N ALA A 192 -1.48 28.21 -4.48
CA ALA A 192 -0.16 28.81 -4.31
C ALA A 192 0.80 28.43 -5.45
N ALA A 193 0.74 27.19 -5.94
CA ALA A 193 1.52 26.72 -7.08
C ALA A 193 0.86 25.52 -7.73
N ALA A 194 1.10 25.33 -9.02
CA ALA A 194 0.64 24.14 -9.75
C ALA A 194 1.65 23.76 -10.83
N GLY A 195 1.63 22.50 -11.24
CA GLY A 195 2.46 22.02 -12.34
C GLY A 195 2.00 20.68 -12.86
N GLN A 196 2.55 20.30 -14.02
CA GLN A 196 2.24 19.03 -14.65
C GLN A 196 3.45 18.47 -15.38
N LYS A 197 3.53 17.16 -15.47
CA LYS A 197 4.49 16.42 -16.29
C LYS A 197 3.86 15.17 -16.87
N ASP A 198 4.21 14.86 -18.09
CA ASP A 198 3.88 13.58 -18.69
C ASP A 198 4.90 12.52 -18.23
N VAL A 199 4.42 11.32 -18.02
CA VAL A 199 5.22 10.14 -17.72
C VAL A 199 4.79 9.01 -18.63
N THR A 200 5.77 8.36 -19.25
CA THR A 200 5.56 7.10 -19.98
C THR A 200 6.33 6.03 -19.25
N LEU A 201 5.64 5.08 -18.69
CA LEU A 201 6.24 3.92 -18.04
C LEU A 201 6.10 2.70 -18.90
N ASP A 202 7.19 2.00 -19.04
CA ASP A 202 7.24 0.69 -19.66
C ASP A 202 6.58 -0.36 -18.74
N MET A 203 6.43 -1.55 -19.25
CA MET A 203 5.83 -2.70 -18.58
C MET A 203 6.47 -2.93 -17.21
N ARG A 204 5.65 -2.94 -16.15
CA ARG A 204 6.06 -3.21 -14.75
C ARG A 204 7.24 -2.36 -14.26
N ARG A 205 7.25 -1.07 -14.61
CA ARG A 205 8.30 -0.12 -14.22
C ARG A 205 7.78 0.89 -13.19
N GLU A 206 8.73 1.45 -12.48
CA GLU A 206 8.53 2.58 -11.57
C GLU A 206 9.49 3.70 -11.96
N ASP A 207 9.03 4.94 -11.89
CA ASP A 207 9.83 6.15 -12.09
C ASP A 207 9.41 7.24 -11.10
N THR A 208 10.30 8.21 -10.86
CA THR A 208 10.04 9.32 -9.95
C THR A 208 10.11 10.65 -10.69
N LEU A 209 8.96 11.30 -10.80
CA LEU A 209 8.86 12.66 -11.32
C LEU A 209 9.18 13.67 -10.21
N ARG A 210 9.96 14.71 -10.56
CA ARG A 210 10.29 15.79 -9.63
C ARG A 210 9.71 17.10 -10.15
N PHE A 211 9.04 17.80 -9.25
CA PHE A 211 8.54 19.16 -9.47
C PHE A 211 9.21 20.10 -8.49
N LEU A 212 9.44 21.32 -8.93
CA LEU A 212 9.96 22.40 -8.09
C LEU A 212 8.92 23.53 -8.09
N ALA A 213 8.32 23.79 -6.96
CA ALA A 213 7.41 24.89 -6.73
C ALA A 213 8.14 26.01 -5.99
N ARG A 214 7.98 27.26 -6.45
CA ARG A 214 8.40 28.46 -5.74
C ARG A 214 7.18 29.08 -5.10
N ILE A 215 7.30 29.49 -3.82
CA ILE A 215 6.22 29.98 -2.99
C ILE A 215 6.62 31.34 -2.43
#